data_a83c6190fd3ec828d0abe7e697bcd86d
#
_entry.id   a83c6190fd3ec828d0abe7e697bcd86d
#
_cell.length_a   1.000
_cell.length_b   1.000
_cell.length_c   1.000
_cell.angle_alpha   90.00
_cell.angle_beta   90.00
_cell.angle_gamma   90.00
#
_symmetry.space_group_name_H-M   'P 1'
#
loop_
_entity.id
_entity.type
_entity.pdbx_description
1 polymer ?
#
loop_
_entity_poly.entity_id
_entity_poly.type
_entity_poly.pdbx_seq_one_letter_code
_entity_poly.pdbx_strand_id
1 'polypeptide(L)'
;MYKRQNKYENYLIKELLKLRKKIIIVLNKCDLRSRDENNLIEENIISITSARKNKISVVQTIAVPQKSTYTKSNSLNLIPEVGSLYKEIIETLDNNGEELLADNILFRSNKLGIKSKNFLQEQRFLMSNKVINKYMWITGGVILVNPLPAVDFLTTTSVNLQMIMELSKIYEIKLTKKDAKDLATSLLSALAKQGILKGGLAILSPALATSLTKIILSKSIQSVTAGWLIRIVGLSLIEYFKNGQDWGDGGIQEVVDKIYRISKREDILNNFVKEAISKIEMKKYFKSNKSLPPFTT
;
A
#
# COMPACT_ATOMS: atom_id res chain seq x y z
N MET A 1 47.63 -0.97 -14.91
CA MET A 1 46.43 -1.82 -14.73
C MET A 1 45.33 -0.92 -14.16
N TYR A 2 44.47 -0.36 -15.03
CA TYR A 2 43.38 0.53 -14.63
C TYR A 2 42.42 -0.23 -13.72
N LYS A 3 42.30 0.18 -12.47
CA LYS A 3 41.25 -0.33 -11.59
C LYS A 3 39.92 0.20 -12.14
N ARG A 4 39.24 -0.62 -12.95
CA ARG A 4 37.88 -0.31 -13.40
C ARG A 4 37.05 0.04 -12.17
N GLN A 5 36.33 1.14 -12.23
CA GLN A 5 35.32 1.49 -11.24
C GLN A 5 34.46 0.27 -10.95
N ASN A 6 34.35 -0.10 -9.69
CA ASN A 6 33.65 -1.29 -9.30
C ASN A 6 32.14 -1.09 -9.60
N LYS A 7 31.46 -2.10 -10.11
CA LYS A 7 30.00 -2.05 -10.34
C LYS A 7 29.22 -1.54 -9.13
N TYR A 8 29.75 -1.81 -7.93
CA TYR A 8 29.20 -1.34 -6.67
C TYR A 8 29.34 0.18 -6.48
N GLU A 9 30.47 0.77 -6.80
CA GLU A 9 30.69 2.23 -6.72
C GLU A 9 29.72 2.97 -7.65
N ASN A 10 29.55 2.50 -8.88
CA ASN A 10 28.59 3.05 -9.82
C ASN A 10 27.14 2.92 -9.34
N TYR A 11 26.79 1.81 -8.73
CA TYR A 11 25.49 1.60 -8.12
C TYR A 11 25.26 2.60 -6.97
N LEU A 12 26.24 2.75 -6.09
CA LEU A 12 26.17 3.66 -4.95
C LEU A 12 25.98 5.11 -5.40
N ILE A 13 26.75 5.57 -6.41
CA ILE A 13 26.60 6.91 -6.98
C ILE A 13 25.17 7.11 -7.51
N LYS A 14 24.61 6.14 -8.24
CA LYS A 14 23.24 6.20 -8.75
C LYS A 14 22.20 6.29 -7.64
N GLU A 15 22.36 5.53 -6.56
CA GLU A 15 21.44 5.56 -5.41
C GLU A 15 21.55 6.92 -4.67
N LEU A 16 22.77 7.44 -4.46
CA LEU A 16 22.96 8.74 -3.83
C LEU A 16 22.36 9.89 -4.67
N LEU A 17 22.45 9.80 -6.00
CA LEU A 17 21.84 10.77 -6.90
C LEU A 17 20.28 10.80 -6.78
N LYS A 18 19.65 9.68 -6.46
CA LYS A 18 18.21 9.64 -6.19
C LYS A 18 17.81 10.46 -4.98
N LEU A 19 18.72 10.66 -4.05
CA LEU A 19 18.49 11.46 -2.83
C LEU A 19 18.52 12.98 -3.08
N ARG A 20 18.77 13.41 -4.33
CA ARG A 20 18.83 14.83 -4.75
C ARG A 20 19.84 15.68 -3.99
N LYS A 21 20.90 15.07 -3.46
CA LYS A 21 21.96 15.77 -2.72
C LYS A 21 23.10 16.16 -3.66
N LYS A 22 23.83 17.23 -3.31
CA LYS A 22 25.15 17.50 -3.88
C LYS A 22 26.09 16.38 -3.42
N ILE A 23 26.87 15.85 -4.36
CA ILE A 23 27.79 14.74 -4.12
C ILE A 23 29.18 15.22 -4.46
N ILE A 24 30.11 15.12 -3.51
CA ILE A 24 31.54 15.34 -3.74
C ILE A 24 32.21 13.97 -3.76
N ILE A 25 32.75 13.57 -4.88
CA ILE A 25 33.50 12.33 -5.05
C ILE A 25 34.96 12.62 -4.78
N VAL A 26 35.52 11.97 -3.79
CA VAL A 26 36.91 12.17 -3.38
C VAL A 26 37.79 11.07 -3.95
N LEU A 27 38.68 11.43 -4.87
CA LEU A 27 39.70 10.54 -5.41
C LEU A 27 40.95 10.63 -4.51
N ASN A 28 41.05 9.70 -3.57
CA ASN A 28 42.16 9.68 -2.63
C ASN A 28 43.36 8.85 -3.13
N LYS A 29 44.53 9.05 -2.53
CA LYS A 29 45.81 8.40 -2.88
C LYS A 29 46.29 8.76 -4.28
N CYS A 30 46.15 10.02 -4.67
CA CYS A 30 46.59 10.49 -5.97
C CYS A 30 48.13 10.52 -6.12
N ASP A 31 48.85 10.43 -5.02
CA ASP A 31 50.32 10.26 -4.97
C ASP A 31 50.80 8.88 -5.51
N LEU A 32 49.96 7.88 -5.52
CA LEU A 32 50.32 6.54 -5.99
C LEU A 32 50.19 6.35 -7.52
N ARG A 33 49.76 7.39 -8.23
CA ARG A 33 49.54 7.37 -9.69
C ARG A 33 50.15 8.58 -10.35
N SER A 34 50.36 8.50 -11.66
CA SER A 34 50.73 9.66 -12.44
C SER A 34 49.61 10.69 -12.49
N ARG A 35 49.93 11.92 -12.77
CA ARG A 35 48.97 13.00 -12.94
C ARG A 35 47.96 12.69 -14.08
N ASP A 36 48.47 12.13 -15.18
CA ASP A 36 47.63 11.77 -16.32
C ASP A 36 46.66 10.64 -16.01
N GLU A 37 47.09 9.64 -15.22
CA GLU A 37 46.18 8.57 -14.77
C GLU A 37 45.07 9.10 -13.84
N ASN A 38 45.39 10.02 -12.94
CA ASN A 38 44.41 10.65 -12.06
C ASN A 38 43.39 11.46 -12.86
N ASN A 39 43.84 12.24 -13.83
CA ASN A 39 42.95 13.01 -14.74
C ASN A 39 42.04 12.13 -15.56
N LEU A 40 42.55 11.04 -16.12
CA LEU A 40 41.73 10.06 -16.85
C LEU A 40 40.67 9.41 -15.96
N ILE A 41 40.97 9.11 -14.70
CA ILE A 41 39.97 8.58 -13.74
C ILE A 41 38.91 9.63 -13.45
N GLU A 42 39.30 10.86 -13.24
CA GLU A 42 38.37 11.97 -13.00
C GLU A 42 37.43 12.19 -14.19
N GLU A 43 37.97 12.25 -15.41
CA GLU A 43 37.17 12.37 -16.65
C GLU A 43 36.19 11.21 -16.82
N ASN A 44 36.60 9.98 -16.54
CA ASN A 44 35.71 8.83 -16.56
C ASN A 44 34.57 8.94 -15.55
N ILE A 45 34.85 9.40 -14.33
CA ILE A 45 33.81 9.62 -13.32
C ILE A 45 32.83 10.69 -13.81
N ILE A 46 33.35 11.81 -14.33
CA ILE A 46 32.53 12.90 -14.87
C ILE A 46 31.69 12.42 -16.05
N SER A 47 32.23 11.60 -16.94
CA SER A 47 31.48 11.08 -18.12
C SER A 47 30.31 10.19 -17.73
N ILE A 48 30.47 9.33 -16.73
CA ILE A 48 29.42 8.45 -16.19
C ILE A 48 28.32 9.26 -15.51
N THR A 49 28.65 10.42 -14.99
CA THR A 49 27.76 11.31 -14.23
C THR A 49 27.28 12.51 -15.02
N SER A 50 27.66 12.63 -16.30
CA SER A 50 27.47 13.81 -17.16
C SER A 50 26.03 14.31 -17.29
N ALA A 51 25.02 13.43 -17.14
CA ALA A 51 23.61 13.81 -17.15
C ALA A 51 23.20 14.72 -15.96
N ARG A 52 24.05 14.90 -14.95
CA ARG A 52 23.78 15.68 -13.72
C ARG A 52 24.98 16.48 -13.24
N LYS A 53 25.70 17.12 -14.18
CA LYS A 53 26.95 17.87 -13.96
C LYS A 53 26.89 18.85 -12.76
N ASN A 54 25.77 19.51 -12.53
CA ASN A 54 25.64 20.51 -11.46
C ASN A 54 25.51 19.94 -10.03
N LYS A 55 25.38 18.61 -9.88
CA LYS A 55 25.21 17.98 -8.55
C LYS A 55 26.39 17.13 -8.13
N ILE A 56 27.40 16.98 -8.96
CA ILE A 56 28.58 16.16 -8.67
C ILE A 56 29.82 16.98 -8.94
N SER A 57 30.74 16.98 -7.98
CA SER A 57 32.13 17.42 -8.14
C SER A 57 33.08 16.28 -7.82
N VAL A 58 34.22 16.26 -8.46
CA VAL A 58 35.29 15.28 -8.23
C VAL A 58 36.49 16.05 -7.72
N VAL A 59 37.11 15.58 -6.63
CA VAL A 59 38.25 16.24 -6.00
C VAL A 59 39.34 15.21 -5.75
N GLN A 60 40.54 15.52 -6.20
CA GLN A 60 41.74 14.73 -5.96
C GLN A 60 42.35 15.08 -4.60
N THR A 61 42.79 14.08 -3.83
CA THR A 61 43.36 14.26 -2.49
C THR A 61 44.49 13.27 -2.20
N ILE A 62 45.30 13.64 -1.22
CA ILE A 62 46.33 12.80 -0.62
C ILE A 62 46.18 12.92 0.90
N ALA A 63 45.33 12.06 1.49
CA ALA A 63 45.04 12.11 2.93
C ALA A 63 46.25 11.63 3.77
N VAL A 64 46.89 10.54 3.34
CA VAL A 64 48.11 10.01 3.96
C VAL A 64 49.13 9.75 2.86
N PRO A 65 50.16 10.62 2.71
CA PRO A 65 51.16 10.48 1.67
C PRO A 65 51.95 9.18 1.81
N GLN A 66 52.17 8.51 0.69
CA GLN A 66 52.98 7.29 0.63
C GLN A 66 54.11 7.47 -0.39
N LYS A 67 55.28 6.83 -0.12
CA LYS A 67 56.41 6.83 -1.08
C LYS A 67 55.96 6.11 -2.35
N SER A 68 55.85 6.84 -3.45
CA SER A 68 55.47 6.29 -4.75
C SER A 68 56.71 6.16 -5.63
N THR A 69 56.72 5.15 -6.50
CA THR A 69 57.71 4.91 -7.54
C THR A 69 57.75 6.02 -8.58
N TYR A 70 56.73 6.87 -8.65
CA TYR A 70 56.62 7.96 -9.62
C TYR A 70 57.15 9.30 -9.14
N THR A 71 57.45 9.46 -7.84
CA THR A 71 58.08 10.64 -7.31
C THR A 71 59.58 10.43 -7.29
N LYS A 72 60.31 10.89 -8.32
CA LYS A 72 61.78 10.89 -8.44
C LYS A 72 62.49 11.89 -7.48
N SER A 73 61.77 12.51 -6.56
CA SER A 73 62.36 13.45 -5.61
C SER A 73 62.88 12.71 -4.40
N ASN A 74 64.17 12.65 -4.32
CA ASN A 74 64.89 12.35 -3.08
C ASN A 74 64.53 13.41 -2.05
N SER A 75 63.82 13.04 -1.08
CA SER A 75 63.56 13.82 0.12
C SER A 75 62.16 14.32 0.34
N LEU A 76 61.68 13.97 1.48
CA LEU A 76 61.24 14.96 2.44
C LEU A 76 59.77 15.36 2.35
N ASN A 77 59.11 15.03 3.42
CA ASN A 77 57.84 15.62 3.84
C ASN A 77 56.75 15.64 2.77
N LEU A 78 56.33 14.46 2.36
CA LEU A 78 55.05 14.30 1.69
C LEU A 78 54.00 14.89 2.61
N ILE A 79 53.54 16.09 2.29
CA ILE A 79 52.50 16.80 3.05
C ILE A 79 51.13 16.27 2.59
N PRO A 80 50.20 16.00 3.50
CA PRO A 80 48.82 15.71 3.11
C PRO A 80 48.24 16.84 2.26
N GLU A 81 47.65 16.50 1.11
CA GLU A 81 46.97 17.44 0.24
C GLU A 81 45.43 17.16 0.30
N VAL A 82 44.78 17.90 1.19
CA VAL A 82 43.33 17.87 1.38
C VAL A 82 42.69 19.24 1.24
N GLY A 83 43.51 20.26 0.90
CA GLY A 83 43.06 21.66 0.78
C GLY A 83 42.00 21.84 -0.33
N SER A 84 42.15 21.13 -1.45
CA SER A 84 41.19 21.13 -2.55
C SER A 84 39.81 20.60 -2.13
N LEU A 85 39.77 19.56 -1.30
CA LEU A 85 38.50 19.05 -0.75
C LEU A 85 37.87 20.07 0.21
N TYR A 86 38.67 20.65 1.08
CA TYR A 86 38.15 21.65 2.01
C TYR A 86 37.62 22.90 1.29
N LYS A 87 38.31 23.36 0.25
CA LYS A 87 37.85 24.45 -0.60
C LYS A 87 36.52 24.13 -1.27
N GLU A 88 36.39 22.96 -1.91
CA GLU A 88 35.17 22.54 -2.56
C GLU A 88 33.97 22.46 -1.58
N ILE A 89 34.19 21.98 -0.36
CA ILE A 89 33.17 21.93 0.69
C ILE A 89 32.71 23.34 1.05
N ILE A 90 33.64 24.26 1.33
CA ILE A 90 33.33 25.64 1.70
C ILE A 90 32.59 26.34 0.56
N GLU A 91 33.11 26.28 -0.67
CA GLU A 91 32.49 26.90 -1.84
C GLU A 91 31.09 26.35 -2.09
N THR A 92 30.87 25.05 -1.87
CA THR A 92 29.55 24.43 -2.00
C THR A 92 28.59 24.95 -0.93
N LEU A 93 29.08 25.13 0.32
CA LEU A 93 28.20 25.62 1.41
C LEU A 93 27.93 27.12 1.27
N ASP A 94 28.92 27.91 0.90
CA ASP A 94 28.77 29.38 0.75
C ASP A 94 27.86 29.73 -0.43
N ASN A 95 28.02 29.03 -1.58
CA ASN A 95 27.29 29.37 -2.79
C ASN A 95 25.89 28.72 -2.87
N ASN A 96 25.72 27.52 -2.32
CA ASN A 96 24.51 26.71 -2.50
C ASN A 96 23.93 26.13 -1.19
N GLY A 97 24.50 26.47 -0.03
CA GLY A 97 24.12 25.83 1.24
C GLY A 97 22.64 25.97 1.57
N GLU A 98 22.06 27.16 1.40
CA GLU A 98 20.65 27.43 1.66
C GLU A 98 19.73 26.66 0.68
N GLU A 99 20.07 26.67 -0.62
CA GLU A 99 19.32 25.94 -1.64
C GLU A 99 19.36 24.42 -1.37
N LEU A 100 20.52 23.88 -1.04
CA LEU A 100 20.70 22.46 -0.71
C LEU A 100 19.93 22.06 0.55
N LEU A 101 19.87 22.96 1.54
CA LEU A 101 19.08 22.76 2.75
C LEU A 101 17.58 22.76 2.43
N ALA A 102 17.10 23.73 1.66
CA ALA A 102 15.72 23.81 1.22
C ALA A 102 15.29 22.59 0.42
N ASP A 103 16.09 22.17 -0.55
CA ASP A 103 15.86 20.94 -1.34
C ASP A 103 15.77 19.69 -0.45
N ASN A 104 16.62 19.59 0.56
CA ASN A 104 16.62 18.46 1.50
C ASN A 104 15.35 18.46 2.38
N ILE A 105 14.93 19.62 2.86
CA ILE A 105 13.70 19.78 3.65
C ILE A 105 12.49 19.38 2.80
N LEU A 106 12.38 19.91 1.57
CA LEU A 106 11.29 19.58 0.64
C LEU A 106 11.23 18.10 0.32
N PHE A 107 12.38 17.48 0.03
CA PHE A 107 12.45 16.04 -0.25
C PHE A 107 12.00 15.19 0.94
N ARG A 108 12.46 15.54 2.16
CA ARG A 108 12.07 14.83 3.39
C ARG A 108 10.59 15.02 3.71
N SER A 109 10.07 16.25 3.59
CA SER A 109 8.66 16.57 3.80
C SER A 109 7.76 15.79 2.84
N ASN A 110 8.11 15.78 1.55
CA ASN A 110 7.34 15.02 0.55
C ASN A 110 7.35 13.51 0.85
N LYS A 111 8.52 12.94 1.17
CA LYS A 111 8.63 11.53 1.57
C LYS A 111 7.81 11.21 2.82
N LEU A 112 7.81 12.09 3.80
CA LEU A 112 7.00 11.94 5.01
C LEU A 112 5.51 12.01 4.68
N GLY A 113 5.10 12.97 3.85
CA GLY A 113 3.72 13.12 3.40
C GLY A 113 3.17 11.87 2.69
N ILE A 114 3.96 11.31 1.77
CA ILE A 114 3.60 10.05 1.08
C ILE A 114 3.47 8.90 2.08
N LYS A 115 4.42 8.77 3.01
CA LYS A 115 4.41 7.71 4.03
C LYS A 115 3.20 7.83 4.96
N SER A 116 2.88 9.05 5.40
CA SER A 116 1.72 9.33 6.25
C SER A 116 0.40 9.04 5.53
N LYS A 117 0.30 9.43 4.25
CA LYS A 117 -0.87 9.13 3.42
C LYS A 117 -1.09 7.62 3.26
N ASN A 118 -0.04 6.86 2.98
CA ASN A 118 -0.13 5.41 2.83
C ASN A 118 -0.53 4.73 4.15
N PHE A 119 0.07 5.15 5.26
CA PHE A 119 -0.28 4.65 6.59
C PHE A 119 -1.74 4.94 6.94
N LEU A 120 -2.22 6.16 6.69
CA LEU A 120 -3.62 6.53 6.94
C LEU A 120 -4.58 5.69 6.09
N GLN A 121 -4.27 5.47 4.81
CA GLN A 121 -5.08 4.62 3.93
C GLN A 121 -5.13 3.17 4.41
N GLU A 122 -4.02 2.62 4.87
CA GLU A 122 -3.95 1.28 5.44
C GLU A 122 -4.82 1.17 6.71
N GLN A 123 -4.71 2.13 7.64
CA GLN A 123 -5.53 2.15 8.84
C GLN A 123 -7.03 2.29 8.52
N ARG A 124 -7.40 3.18 7.61
CA ARG A 124 -8.78 3.33 7.13
C ARG A 124 -9.31 2.02 6.52
N PHE A 125 -8.51 1.34 5.72
CA PHE A 125 -8.87 0.05 5.16
C PHE A 125 -9.10 -1.03 6.22
N LEU A 126 -8.21 -1.14 7.21
CA LEU A 126 -8.35 -2.08 8.33
C LEU A 126 -9.61 -1.81 9.16
N MET A 127 -9.88 -0.55 9.48
CA MET A 127 -11.09 -0.14 10.21
C MET A 127 -12.35 -0.43 9.39
N SER A 128 -12.34 -0.12 8.09
CA SER A 128 -13.45 -0.38 7.19
C SER A 128 -13.77 -1.87 7.05
N ASN A 129 -12.76 -2.72 6.97
CA ASN A 129 -12.96 -4.17 6.95
C ASN A 129 -13.61 -4.68 8.25
N LYS A 130 -13.28 -4.11 9.41
CA LYS A 130 -13.96 -4.45 10.68
C LYS A 130 -15.44 -4.08 10.63
N VAL A 131 -15.78 -2.92 10.08
CA VAL A 131 -17.17 -2.47 9.89
C VAL A 131 -17.89 -3.39 8.92
N ILE A 132 -17.31 -3.67 7.75
CA ILE A 132 -17.91 -4.58 6.77
C ILE A 132 -18.16 -5.96 7.38
N ASN A 133 -17.18 -6.53 8.06
CA ASN A 133 -17.32 -7.83 8.72
C ASN A 133 -18.44 -7.83 9.77
N LYS A 134 -18.53 -6.78 10.59
CA LYS A 134 -19.63 -6.60 11.56
C LYS A 134 -20.98 -6.67 10.87
N TYR A 135 -21.20 -5.87 9.84
CA TYR A 135 -22.49 -5.79 9.16
C TYR A 135 -22.79 -7.02 8.28
N MET A 136 -21.78 -7.61 7.68
CA MET A 136 -21.88 -8.88 6.94
C MET A 136 -22.45 -10.00 7.82
N TRP A 137 -21.95 -10.16 9.06
CA TRP A 137 -22.40 -11.20 9.96
C TRP A 137 -23.72 -10.86 10.67
N ILE A 138 -24.02 -9.59 10.92
CA ILE A 138 -25.35 -9.15 11.38
C ILE A 138 -26.39 -9.52 10.34
N THR A 139 -26.16 -9.14 9.07
CA THR A 139 -27.05 -9.44 7.94
C THR A 139 -27.24 -10.93 7.76
N GLY A 140 -26.18 -11.72 7.69
CA GLY A 140 -26.24 -13.16 7.61
C GLY A 140 -26.99 -13.77 8.79
N GLY A 141 -26.79 -13.27 10.01
CA GLY A 141 -27.47 -13.73 11.20
C GLY A 141 -28.98 -13.48 11.22
N VAL A 142 -29.43 -12.34 10.72
CA VAL A 142 -30.86 -11.99 10.61
C VAL A 142 -31.58 -12.90 9.61
N ILE A 143 -30.98 -13.16 8.44
CA ILE A 143 -31.56 -14.03 7.40
C ILE A 143 -31.65 -15.49 7.87
N LEU A 144 -30.73 -15.97 8.68
CA LEU A 144 -30.80 -17.31 9.27
C LEU A 144 -32.04 -17.50 10.15
N VAL A 145 -32.47 -16.43 10.83
CA VAL A 145 -33.65 -16.46 11.69
C VAL A 145 -34.93 -16.21 10.89
N ASN A 146 -34.89 -15.25 10.00
CA ASN A 146 -36.05 -14.81 9.22
C ASN A 146 -35.67 -14.74 7.72
N PRO A 147 -35.95 -15.78 6.91
CA PRO A 147 -35.54 -15.83 5.51
C PRO A 147 -36.39 -14.84 4.68
N LEU A 148 -35.77 -13.67 4.39
CA LEU A 148 -36.30 -12.72 3.42
C LEU A 148 -35.55 -12.88 2.09
N PRO A 149 -36.15 -12.58 0.95
CA PRO A 149 -35.42 -12.48 -0.30
C PRO A 149 -34.22 -11.52 -0.14
N ALA A 150 -33.04 -11.96 -0.56
CA ALA A 150 -31.79 -11.19 -0.35
C ALA A 150 -31.88 -9.76 -0.92
N VAL A 151 -32.68 -9.56 -1.96
CA VAL A 151 -32.90 -8.25 -2.61
C VAL A 151 -33.70 -7.31 -1.70
N ASP A 152 -34.79 -7.80 -1.10
CA ASP A 152 -35.65 -6.99 -0.23
C ASP A 152 -34.87 -6.60 1.07
N PHE A 153 -34.04 -7.51 1.54
CA PHE A 153 -33.21 -7.26 2.71
C PHE A 153 -32.17 -6.14 2.47
N LEU A 154 -31.52 -6.13 1.30
CA LEU A 154 -30.55 -5.09 0.96
C LEU A 154 -31.21 -3.71 0.74
N THR A 155 -32.44 -3.66 0.29
CA THR A 155 -33.15 -2.39 0.00
C THR A 155 -33.82 -1.76 1.21
N THR A 156 -34.28 -2.56 2.17
CA THR A 156 -35.19 -2.10 3.24
C THR A 156 -34.56 -1.93 4.60
N THR A 157 -33.34 -2.43 4.83
CA THR A 157 -32.82 -2.47 6.20
C THR A 157 -31.94 -1.27 6.56
N SER A 158 -32.27 -0.68 7.71
CA SER A 158 -31.46 0.33 8.42
C SER A 158 -30.00 -0.11 8.66
N VAL A 159 -29.73 -1.42 8.64
CA VAL A 159 -28.40 -2.04 8.81
C VAL A 159 -27.42 -1.61 7.71
N ASN A 160 -27.87 -1.63 6.44
CA ASN A 160 -27.01 -1.21 5.32
C ASN A 160 -26.73 0.29 5.34
N LEU A 161 -27.73 1.10 5.68
CA LEU A 161 -27.55 2.54 5.84
C LEU A 161 -26.55 2.85 6.98
N GLN A 162 -26.64 2.11 8.09
CA GLN A 162 -25.68 2.27 9.19
C GLN A 162 -24.27 1.91 8.77
N MET A 163 -24.09 0.81 8.00
CA MET A 163 -22.78 0.44 7.46
C MET A 163 -22.19 1.57 6.59
N ILE A 164 -22.97 2.11 5.67
CA ILE A 164 -22.54 3.22 4.80
C ILE A 164 -22.15 4.44 5.63
N MET A 165 -22.95 4.78 6.63
CA MET A 165 -22.68 5.91 7.53
C MET A 165 -21.44 5.68 8.41
N GLU A 166 -21.19 4.45 8.89
CA GLU A 166 -19.98 4.13 9.64
C GLU A 166 -18.73 4.16 8.74
N LEU A 167 -18.82 3.64 7.52
CA LEU A 167 -17.73 3.71 6.54
C LEU A 167 -17.41 5.16 6.17
N SER A 168 -18.41 6.00 5.90
CA SER A 168 -18.18 7.40 5.56
C SER A 168 -17.44 8.17 6.65
N LYS A 169 -17.72 7.88 7.93
CA LYS A 169 -17.03 8.48 9.08
C LYS A 169 -15.54 8.12 9.12
N ILE A 170 -15.16 6.88 8.76
CA ILE A 170 -13.75 6.45 8.71
C ILE A 170 -12.97 7.29 7.67
N TYR A 171 -13.63 7.66 6.59
CA TYR A 171 -13.05 8.51 5.54
C TYR A 171 -13.28 10.02 5.76
N GLU A 172 -13.86 10.41 6.93
CA GLU A 172 -14.17 11.80 7.29
C GLU A 172 -15.16 12.49 6.32
N ILE A 173 -16.02 11.68 5.68
CA ILE A 173 -17.02 12.14 4.73
C ILE A 173 -18.34 12.33 5.46
N LYS A 174 -18.92 13.51 5.33
CA LYS A 174 -20.24 13.83 5.90
C LYS A 174 -21.33 13.43 4.91
N LEU A 175 -22.03 12.33 5.20
CA LEU A 175 -23.21 11.88 4.44
C LEU A 175 -24.48 12.12 5.22
N THR A 176 -25.54 12.52 4.52
CA THR A 176 -26.89 12.50 5.06
C THR A 176 -27.48 11.08 4.94
N LYS A 177 -28.57 10.83 5.68
CA LYS A 177 -29.32 9.55 5.52
C LYS A 177 -29.86 9.37 4.09
N LYS A 178 -30.18 10.46 3.41
CA LYS A 178 -30.63 10.46 2.02
C LYS A 178 -29.50 10.01 1.09
N ASP A 179 -28.30 10.63 1.21
CA ASP A 179 -27.13 10.27 0.39
C ASP A 179 -26.76 8.80 0.58
N ALA A 180 -26.80 8.31 1.82
CA ALA A 180 -26.52 6.90 2.11
C ALA A 180 -27.56 5.94 1.46
N LYS A 181 -28.84 6.36 1.43
CA LYS A 181 -29.90 5.59 0.74
C LYS A 181 -29.70 5.60 -0.76
N ASP A 182 -29.36 6.73 -1.34
CA ASP A 182 -29.12 6.86 -2.78
C ASP A 182 -27.91 6.05 -3.22
N LEU A 183 -26.83 6.05 -2.43
CA LEU A 183 -25.65 5.18 -2.64
C LEU A 183 -26.03 3.69 -2.55
N ALA A 184 -26.80 3.28 -1.54
CA ALA A 184 -27.26 1.91 -1.41
C ALA A 184 -28.07 1.47 -2.64
N THR A 185 -29.02 2.30 -3.07
CA THR A 185 -29.89 2.01 -4.22
C THR A 185 -29.07 1.91 -5.53
N SER A 186 -28.10 2.81 -5.72
CA SER A 186 -27.24 2.81 -6.90
C SER A 186 -26.36 1.55 -6.97
N LEU A 187 -25.78 1.14 -5.83
CA LEU A 187 -24.97 -0.08 -5.72
C LEU A 187 -25.80 -1.33 -5.99
N LEU A 188 -27.03 -1.41 -5.45
CA LEU A 188 -27.93 -2.52 -5.72
C LEU A 188 -28.35 -2.61 -7.18
N SER A 189 -28.64 -1.46 -7.79
CA SER A 189 -28.92 -1.40 -9.22
C SER A 189 -27.74 -1.91 -10.06
N ALA A 190 -26.51 -1.54 -9.69
CA ALA A 190 -25.30 -2.02 -10.36
C ALA A 190 -25.12 -3.55 -10.21
N LEU A 191 -25.31 -4.08 -8.99
CA LEU A 191 -25.27 -5.53 -8.73
C LEU A 191 -26.33 -6.30 -9.52
N ALA A 192 -27.54 -5.74 -9.61
CA ALA A 192 -28.66 -6.35 -10.34
C ALA A 192 -28.40 -6.37 -11.85
N LYS A 193 -27.97 -5.24 -12.43
CA LYS A 193 -27.66 -5.11 -13.86
C LYS A 193 -26.56 -6.07 -14.31
N GLN A 194 -25.59 -6.34 -13.46
CA GLN A 194 -24.50 -7.27 -13.74
C GLN A 194 -24.83 -8.74 -13.43
N GLY A 195 -26.04 -9.03 -12.98
CA GLY A 195 -26.45 -10.39 -12.62
C GLY A 195 -25.77 -10.95 -11.37
N ILE A 196 -25.06 -10.13 -10.60
CA ILE A 196 -24.27 -10.56 -9.42
C ILE A 196 -25.23 -11.08 -8.32
N LEU A 197 -26.42 -10.52 -8.20
CA LEU A 197 -27.41 -10.99 -7.22
C LEU A 197 -27.80 -12.46 -7.44
N LYS A 198 -27.99 -12.87 -8.71
CA LYS A 198 -28.28 -14.26 -9.07
C LYS A 198 -27.02 -15.13 -9.12
N GLY A 199 -25.93 -14.57 -9.64
CA GLY A 199 -24.64 -15.24 -9.75
C GLY A 199 -24.02 -15.60 -8.40
N GLY A 200 -24.24 -14.78 -7.36
CA GLY A 200 -23.77 -15.07 -6.01
C GLY A 200 -24.30 -16.38 -5.43
N LEU A 201 -25.59 -16.67 -5.63
CA LEU A 201 -26.19 -17.95 -5.24
C LEU A 201 -25.55 -19.13 -6.00
N ALA A 202 -25.38 -18.99 -7.31
CA ALA A 202 -24.79 -20.06 -8.13
C ALA A 202 -23.36 -20.40 -7.75
N ILE A 203 -22.56 -19.41 -7.33
CA ILE A 203 -21.17 -19.61 -6.94
C ILE A 203 -21.03 -20.21 -5.54
N LEU A 204 -21.85 -19.77 -4.59
CA LEU A 204 -21.74 -20.18 -3.18
C LEU A 204 -22.44 -21.51 -2.90
N SER A 205 -23.50 -21.86 -3.66
CA SER A 205 -24.27 -23.09 -3.44
C SER A 205 -23.43 -24.36 -3.51
N PRO A 206 -22.56 -24.60 -4.50
CA PRO A 206 -21.74 -25.81 -4.54
C PRO A 206 -20.75 -25.91 -3.39
N ALA A 207 -20.11 -24.79 -3.05
CA ALA A 207 -19.10 -24.73 -1.99
C ALA A 207 -19.71 -25.00 -0.59
N LEU A 208 -20.94 -24.59 -0.36
CA LEU A 208 -21.67 -24.83 0.89
C LEU A 208 -22.33 -26.22 0.94
N ALA A 209 -22.75 -26.75 -0.21
CA ALA A 209 -23.44 -28.04 -0.30
C ALA A 209 -22.59 -29.24 0.18
N THR A 210 -21.28 -29.16 0.02
CA THR A 210 -20.34 -30.21 0.46
C THR A 210 -20.15 -30.27 1.97
N SER A 211 -20.49 -29.19 2.69
CA SER A 211 -20.13 -29.03 4.11
C SER A 211 -21.34 -28.96 5.05
N LEU A 212 -22.58 -28.84 4.55
CA LEU A 212 -23.77 -28.63 5.37
C LEU A 212 -24.84 -29.74 5.14
N THR A 213 -25.56 -30.08 6.21
CA THR A 213 -26.68 -31.03 6.13
C THR A 213 -27.86 -30.42 5.36
N LYS A 214 -28.61 -31.25 4.61
CA LYS A 214 -29.69 -30.82 3.69
C LYS A 214 -30.75 -29.89 4.31
N ILE A 215 -31.06 -30.05 5.60
CA ILE A 215 -32.10 -29.26 6.30
C ILE A 215 -31.64 -27.82 6.59
N ILE A 216 -30.33 -27.62 6.76
CA ILE A 216 -29.75 -26.29 7.12
C ILE A 216 -29.32 -25.55 5.84
N LEU A 217 -29.20 -26.28 4.73
CA LEU A 217 -28.58 -25.85 3.50
C LEU A 217 -29.24 -24.59 2.90
N SER A 218 -30.55 -24.57 2.72
CA SER A 218 -31.26 -23.50 2.00
C SER A 218 -31.16 -22.13 2.73
N LYS A 219 -31.41 -22.11 4.04
CA LYS A 219 -31.33 -20.90 4.85
C LYS A 219 -29.87 -20.41 5.00
N SER A 220 -28.96 -21.34 5.10
CA SER A 220 -27.52 -21.02 5.20
C SER A 220 -26.99 -20.45 3.89
N ILE A 221 -27.38 -20.99 2.74
CA ILE A 221 -26.98 -20.45 1.42
C ILE A 221 -27.44 -19.00 1.26
N GLN A 222 -28.70 -18.70 1.56
CA GLN A 222 -29.24 -17.34 1.47
C GLN A 222 -28.52 -16.38 2.41
N SER A 223 -28.32 -16.79 3.66
CA SER A 223 -27.62 -16.03 4.68
C SER A 223 -26.18 -15.70 4.28
N VAL A 224 -25.44 -16.70 3.83
CA VAL A 224 -24.04 -16.55 3.41
C VAL A 224 -23.94 -15.70 2.14
N THR A 225 -24.86 -15.89 1.19
CA THR A 225 -24.93 -15.07 -0.03
C THR A 225 -25.20 -13.61 0.29
N ALA A 226 -26.14 -13.32 1.19
CA ALA A 226 -26.39 -11.94 1.59
C ALA A 226 -25.17 -11.31 2.27
N GLY A 227 -24.50 -12.04 3.17
CA GLY A 227 -23.24 -11.56 3.77
C GLY A 227 -22.16 -11.27 2.72
N TRP A 228 -22.03 -12.15 1.73
CA TRP A 228 -21.08 -11.97 0.64
C TRP A 228 -21.41 -10.74 -0.23
N LEU A 229 -22.68 -10.49 -0.51
CA LEU A 229 -23.13 -9.28 -1.22
C LEU A 229 -22.84 -8.01 -0.41
N ILE A 230 -23.06 -8.03 0.91
CA ILE A 230 -22.69 -6.92 1.80
C ILE A 230 -21.19 -6.65 1.73
N ARG A 231 -20.36 -7.69 1.68
CA ARG A 231 -18.91 -7.53 1.51
C ARG A 231 -18.58 -6.82 0.19
N ILE A 232 -19.21 -7.21 -0.93
CA ILE A 232 -18.99 -6.56 -2.23
C ILE A 232 -19.41 -5.09 -2.16
N VAL A 233 -20.59 -4.80 -1.61
CA VAL A 233 -21.07 -3.42 -1.41
C VAL A 233 -20.08 -2.60 -0.56
N GLY A 234 -19.68 -3.13 0.58
CA GLY A 234 -18.75 -2.46 1.49
C GLY A 234 -17.39 -2.17 0.85
N LEU A 235 -16.82 -3.15 0.14
CA LEU A 235 -15.54 -2.97 -0.57
C LEU A 235 -15.66 -1.95 -1.72
N SER A 236 -16.78 -1.92 -2.42
CA SER A 236 -17.07 -0.92 -3.46
C SER A 236 -17.17 0.50 -2.87
N LEU A 237 -17.77 0.63 -1.68
CA LEU A 237 -17.84 1.90 -0.95
C LEU A 237 -16.46 2.36 -0.47
N ILE A 238 -15.59 1.44 -0.03
CA ILE A 238 -14.21 1.77 0.32
C ILE A 238 -13.51 2.43 -0.87
N GLU A 239 -13.65 1.85 -2.06
CA GLU A 239 -13.02 2.41 -3.27
C GLU A 239 -13.58 3.80 -3.60
N TYR A 240 -14.90 3.97 -3.53
CA TYR A 240 -15.58 5.26 -3.71
C TYR A 240 -15.09 6.34 -2.72
N PHE A 241 -15.06 6.03 -1.43
CA PHE A 241 -14.63 6.98 -0.40
C PHE A 241 -13.14 7.28 -0.46
N LYS A 242 -12.31 6.28 -0.75
CA LYS A 242 -10.86 6.44 -0.93
C LYS A 242 -10.52 7.40 -2.08
N ASN A 243 -11.34 7.40 -3.13
CA ASN A 243 -11.18 8.25 -4.30
C ASN A 243 -11.92 9.60 -4.17
N GLY A 244 -12.31 10.01 -2.96
CA GLY A 244 -12.93 11.32 -2.73
C GLY A 244 -14.38 11.40 -3.22
N GLN A 245 -15.14 10.33 -3.11
CA GLN A 245 -16.52 10.20 -3.57
C GLN A 245 -16.64 10.17 -5.11
N ASP A 246 -15.65 9.58 -5.76
CA ASP A 246 -15.62 9.39 -7.19
C ASP A 246 -15.54 7.89 -7.56
N TRP A 247 -16.37 7.49 -8.51
CA TRP A 247 -16.38 6.12 -9.05
C TRP A 247 -15.36 5.91 -10.17
N GLY A 248 -14.70 6.98 -10.64
CA GLY A 248 -13.84 6.97 -11.79
C GLY A 248 -14.58 6.91 -13.14
N ASP A 249 -13.82 6.87 -14.23
CA ASP A 249 -14.34 6.99 -15.60
C ASP A 249 -15.33 5.87 -15.98
N GLY A 250 -15.14 4.66 -15.46
CA GLY A 250 -16.02 3.52 -15.70
C GLY A 250 -17.26 3.46 -14.81
N GLY A 251 -17.39 4.40 -13.87
CA GLY A 251 -18.53 4.53 -12.97
C GLY A 251 -18.70 3.37 -11.99
N ILE A 252 -19.83 3.38 -11.31
CA ILE A 252 -20.18 2.40 -10.27
C ILE A 252 -20.14 0.95 -10.78
N GLN A 253 -20.50 0.71 -12.05
CA GLN A 253 -20.55 -0.62 -12.65
C GLN A 253 -19.15 -1.23 -12.72
N GLU A 254 -18.14 -0.47 -13.15
CA GLU A 254 -16.78 -0.97 -13.26
C GLU A 254 -16.20 -1.30 -11.88
N VAL A 255 -16.41 -0.42 -10.90
CA VAL A 255 -15.94 -0.67 -9.53
C VAL A 255 -16.57 -1.92 -8.95
N VAL A 256 -17.89 -2.08 -9.10
CA VAL A 256 -18.63 -3.26 -8.61
C VAL A 256 -18.17 -4.54 -9.30
N ASP A 257 -17.98 -4.52 -10.64
CA ASP A 257 -17.48 -5.68 -11.39
C ASP A 257 -16.06 -6.07 -10.97
N LYS A 258 -15.17 -5.10 -10.83
CA LYS A 258 -13.80 -5.30 -10.33
C LYS A 258 -13.79 -5.98 -8.96
N ILE A 259 -14.57 -5.46 -8.00
CA ILE A 259 -14.66 -6.01 -6.65
C ILE A 259 -15.30 -7.42 -6.68
N TYR A 260 -16.31 -7.63 -7.49
CA TYR A 260 -16.91 -8.95 -7.68
C TYR A 260 -15.91 -9.98 -8.21
N ARG A 261 -15.15 -9.64 -9.27
CA ARG A 261 -14.12 -10.52 -9.86
C ARG A 261 -13.04 -10.88 -8.84
N ILE A 262 -12.63 -9.93 -8.01
CA ILE A 262 -11.67 -10.19 -6.93
C ILE A 262 -12.30 -11.10 -5.88
N SER A 263 -13.53 -10.82 -5.46
CA SER A 263 -14.21 -11.55 -4.40
C SER A 263 -14.54 -13.01 -4.77
N LYS A 264 -14.68 -13.32 -6.07
CA LYS A 264 -14.92 -14.69 -6.55
C LYS A 264 -13.66 -15.51 -6.81
N ARG A 265 -12.46 -14.94 -6.62
CA ARG A 265 -11.22 -15.72 -6.73
C ARG A 265 -11.27 -16.86 -5.72
N GLU A 266 -10.78 -18.02 -6.12
CA GLU A 266 -10.91 -19.27 -5.38
C GLU A 266 -10.34 -19.18 -3.95
N ASP A 267 -9.18 -18.52 -3.80
CA ASP A 267 -8.55 -18.30 -2.50
C ASP A 267 -9.41 -17.46 -1.54
N ILE A 268 -10.00 -16.39 -2.06
CA ILE A 268 -10.82 -15.45 -1.28
C ILE A 268 -12.19 -16.08 -0.97
N LEU A 269 -12.80 -16.72 -1.95
CA LEU A 269 -14.11 -17.37 -1.81
C LEU A 269 -14.04 -18.52 -0.81
N ASN A 270 -13.04 -19.40 -0.92
CA ASN A 270 -12.87 -20.52 -0.01
C ASN A 270 -12.63 -20.09 1.44
N ASN A 271 -11.84 -19.03 1.65
CA ASN A 271 -11.63 -18.46 2.98
C ASN A 271 -12.95 -17.89 3.55
N PHE A 272 -13.72 -17.18 2.75
CA PHE A 272 -15.01 -16.66 3.16
C PHE A 272 -16.01 -17.77 3.50
N VAL A 273 -16.08 -18.82 2.70
CA VAL A 273 -16.96 -19.98 2.92
C VAL A 273 -16.57 -20.72 4.20
N LYS A 274 -15.29 -20.97 4.44
CA LYS A 274 -14.80 -21.58 5.68
C LYS A 274 -15.17 -20.77 6.92
N GLU A 275 -15.00 -19.45 6.87
CA GLU A 275 -15.41 -18.56 7.96
C GLU A 275 -16.92 -18.60 8.20
N ALA A 276 -17.72 -18.61 7.12
CA ALA A 276 -19.16 -18.68 7.20
C ALA A 276 -19.63 -19.99 7.85
N ILE A 277 -19.08 -21.14 7.46
CA ILE A 277 -19.39 -22.45 8.03
C ILE A 277 -19.07 -22.47 9.52
N SER A 278 -17.87 -22.05 9.91
CA SER A 278 -17.44 -21.98 11.31
C SER A 278 -18.41 -21.15 12.18
N LYS A 279 -18.88 -20.00 11.68
CA LYS A 279 -19.84 -19.17 12.41
C LYS A 279 -21.24 -19.79 12.51
N ILE A 280 -21.68 -20.52 11.49
CA ILE A 280 -22.95 -21.24 11.51
C ILE A 280 -22.91 -22.37 12.54
N GLU A 281 -21.82 -23.14 12.56
CA GLU A 281 -21.62 -24.25 13.50
C GLU A 281 -21.53 -23.75 14.95
N MET A 282 -20.77 -22.70 15.22
CA MET A 282 -20.71 -22.09 16.57
C MET A 282 -22.10 -21.65 17.06
N LYS A 283 -22.90 -21.01 16.19
CA LYS A 283 -24.24 -20.56 16.56
C LYS A 283 -25.17 -21.74 16.88
N LYS A 284 -25.02 -22.87 16.19
CA LYS A 284 -25.73 -24.12 16.47
C LYS A 284 -25.34 -24.70 17.81
N TYR A 285 -24.05 -24.72 18.14
CA TYR A 285 -23.51 -25.20 19.41
C TYR A 285 -24.05 -24.40 20.61
N PHE A 286 -24.04 -23.07 20.54
CA PHE A 286 -24.59 -22.19 21.57
C PHE A 286 -26.11 -22.31 21.72
N LYS A 287 -26.86 -22.62 20.67
CA LYS A 287 -28.31 -22.83 20.75
C LYS A 287 -28.65 -24.17 21.36
N SER A 288 -27.83 -25.19 21.13
CA SER A 288 -27.98 -26.54 21.69
C SER A 288 -27.65 -26.59 23.18
N ASN A 289 -26.67 -25.82 23.65
CA ASN A 289 -26.24 -25.81 25.07
C ASN A 289 -27.04 -24.84 25.97
N LYS A 290 -28.07 -24.17 25.48
CA LYS A 290 -28.97 -23.35 26.31
C LYS A 290 -30.04 -24.12 27.10
N SER A 291 -30.09 -25.42 26.97
CA SER A 291 -30.84 -26.28 27.86
C SER A 291 -29.93 -26.79 28.97
N LEU A 292 -29.52 -25.90 29.87
CA LEU A 292 -29.01 -26.33 31.17
C LEU A 292 -30.18 -27.02 31.95
N PRO A 293 -29.95 -28.20 32.57
CA PRO A 293 -30.96 -28.83 33.40
C PRO A 293 -31.29 -27.90 34.58
N PRO A 294 -32.54 -27.89 35.06
CA PRO A 294 -32.90 -27.11 36.24
C PRO A 294 -32.05 -27.59 37.40
N PHE A 295 -31.48 -26.64 38.12
CA PHE A 295 -30.84 -26.93 39.40
C PHE A 295 -31.88 -27.58 40.32
N THR A 296 -31.75 -28.88 40.57
CA THR A 296 -32.46 -29.53 41.67
C THR A 296 -31.84 -29.06 42.96
N THR A 297 -32.59 -28.31 43.72
CA THR A 297 -32.32 -27.96 45.13
C THR A 297 -32.25 -29.19 46.02
#